data_b6b17d34218583771791ca4e4eb63db9
#
_entry.id   b6b17d34218583771791ca4e4eb63db9
#
_cell.length_a   1.000
_cell.length_b   1.000
_cell.length_c   1.000
_cell.angle_alpha   90.00
_cell.angle_beta   90.00
_cell.angle_gamma   90.00
#
_symmetry.space_group_name_H-M   'P 1'
#
loop_
_entity.id
_entity.type
_entity.pdbx_description
1 polymer ?
#
loop_
_entity_poly.entity_id
_entity_poly.type
_entity_poly.pdbx_seq_one_letter_code
_entity_poly.pdbx_strand_id
1 'polypeptide(L)'
;MEIIERIYQLLDEKDKRAYTLCEKLNIRTSTMSTWKARTNDPPAKYMKTIADFFGVSLNYLMTGQEAPVRKTTTTEEDELLELFRSLPEPKKYEFIGELKGFLKAYTESQKYLDDEKRLSV
;
A
#
# COMPACT_ATOMS: atom_id res chain seq x y z
N MET A 1 2.93 -19.64 3.64
CA MET A 1 1.62 -19.99 3.04
C MET A 1 1.68 -19.73 1.54
N GLU A 2 1.36 -20.72 0.76
CA GLU A 2 1.33 -20.59 -0.70
C GLU A 2 0.15 -19.73 -1.15
N ILE A 3 0.26 -19.14 -2.35
CA ILE A 3 -0.80 -18.27 -2.90
C ILE A 3 -2.13 -19.01 -2.99
N ILE A 4 -2.11 -20.26 -3.46
CA ILE A 4 -3.34 -21.05 -3.59
C ILE A 4 -4.00 -21.31 -2.22
N GLU A 5 -3.24 -21.53 -1.19
CA GLU A 5 -3.76 -21.70 0.17
C GLU A 5 -4.41 -20.41 0.67
N ARG A 6 -3.80 -19.28 0.37
CA ARG A 6 -4.35 -17.97 0.72
C ARG A 6 -5.67 -17.70 -0.01
N ILE A 7 -5.77 -18.12 -1.26
CA ILE A 7 -7.02 -17.99 -2.03
C ILE A 7 -8.14 -18.77 -1.34
N TYR A 8 -7.89 -20.01 -0.92
CA TYR A 8 -8.90 -20.80 -0.21
C TYR A 8 -9.23 -20.22 1.16
N GLN A 9 -8.25 -19.66 1.85
CA GLN A 9 -8.50 -18.96 3.11
C GLN A 9 -9.40 -17.75 2.91
N LEU A 10 -9.17 -16.96 1.84
CA LEU A 10 -10.00 -15.81 1.51
C LEU A 10 -11.42 -16.23 1.12
N LEU A 11 -11.60 -17.33 0.41
CA LEU A 11 -12.91 -17.88 0.09
C LEU A 11 -13.72 -18.15 1.37
N ASP A 12 -13.07 -18.77 2.35
CA ASP A 12 -13.68 -19.09 3.64
C ASP A 12 -13.98 -17.82 4.45
N GLU A 13 -13.01 -16.94 4.60
CA GLU A 13 -13.16 -15.69 5.37
C GLU A 13 -14.24 -14.78 4.83
N LYS A 14 -14.37 -14.68 3.51
CA LYS A 14 -15.31 -13.79 2.85
C LYS A 14 -16.62 -14.49 2.46
N ASP A 15 -16.78 -15.74 2.86
CA ASP A 15 -17.96 -16.55 2.57
C ASP A 15 -18.29 -16.59 1.08
N LYS A 16 -17.28 -16.80 0.26
CA LYS A 16 -17.39 -16.90 -1.20
C LYS A 16 -17.09 -18.31 -1.66
N ARG A 17 -17.71 -18.70 -2.77
CA ARG A 17 -17.57 -20.07 -3.31
C ARG A 17 -16.49 -20.11 -4.38
N ALA A 18 -15.70 -21.18 -4.39
CA ALA A 18 -14.71 -21.45 -5.43
C ALA A 18 -15.33 -21.45 -6.83
N TYR A 19 -16.55 -21.97 -6.97
CA TYR A 19 -17.27 -21.97 -8.24
C TYR A 19 -17.45 -20.54 -8.82
N THR A 20 -17.80 -19.58 -7.98
CA THR A 20 -17.99 -18.19 -8.40
C THR A 20 -16.69 -17.58 -8.88
N LEU A 21 -15.59 -17.88 -8.20
CA LEU A 21 -14.27 -17.43 -8.63
C LEU A 21 -13.88 -18.05 -9.97
N CYS A 22 -14.12 -19.34 -10.15
CA CYS A 22 -13.85 -20.03 -11.40
C CYS A 22 -14.64 -19.42 -12.57
N GLU A 23 -15.89 -19.02 -12.36
CA GLU A 23 -16.67 -18.30 -13.38
C GLU A 23 -16.02 -16.98 -13.75
N LYS A 24 -15.54 -16.21 -12.77
CA LYS A 24 -14.85 -14.93 -13.02
C LYS A 24 -13.56 -15.11 -13.79
N LEU A 25 -12.84 -16.19 -13.55
CA LEU A 25 -11.60 -16.52 -14.23
C LEU A 25 -11.82 -17.24 -15.57
N ASN A 26 -13.07 -17.64 -15.86
CA ASN A 26 -13.42 -18.43 -17.03
C ASN A 26 -12.60 -19.73 -17.11
N ILE A 27 -12.49 -20.41 -15.98
CA ILE A 27 -11.81 -21.70 -15.85
C ILE A 27 -12.77 -22.74 -15.30
N ARG A 28 -12.39 -24.01 -15.46
CA ARG A 28 -13.14 -25.12 -14.89
C ARG A 28 -12.81 -25.28 -13.39
N THR A 29 -13.78 -25.73 -12.60
CA THR A 29 -13.56 -26.02 -11.19
C THR A 29 -12.48 -27.07 -10.97
N SER A 30 -12.34 -28.01 -11.89
CA SER A 30 -11.28 -29.02 -11.87
C SER A 30 -9.88 -28.41 -11.97
N THR A 31 -9.73 -27.30 -12.73
CA THR A 31 -8.46 -26.59 -12.85
C THR A 31 -8.03 -26.02 -11.49
N MET A 32 -8.95 -25.37 -10.80
CA MET A 32 -8.67 -24.79 -9.48
C MET A 32 -8.39 -25.89 -8.44
N SER A 33 -9.14 -26.99 -8.48
CA SER A 33 -8.92 -28.14 -7.60
C SER A 33 -7.52 -28.76 -7.82
N THR A 34 -7.06 -28.79 -9.07
CA THR A 34 -5.72 -29.25 -9.40
C THR A 34 -4.64 -28.34 -8.80
N TRP A 35 -4.83 -27.02 -8.89
CA TRP A 35 -3.91 -26.09 -8.26
C TRP A 35 -3.80 -26.32 -6.76
N LYS A 36 -4.93 -26.54 -6.09
CA LYS A 36 -4.95 -26.83 -4.65
C LYS A 36 -4.25 -28.15 -4.34
N ALA A 37 -4.57 -29.21 -5.05
CA ALA A 37 -4.03 -30.56 -4.80
C ALA A 37 -2.52 -30.61 -4.99
N ARG A 38 -1.99 -29.88 -5.96
CA ARG A 38 -0.57 -29.83 -6.28
C ARG A 38 0.18 -28.67 -5.59
N THR A 39 -0.53 -27.83 -4.86
CA THR A 39 0.00 -26.61 -4.25
C THR A 39 0.71 -25.73 -5.28
N ASN A 40 0.11 -25.62 -6.46
CA ASN A 40 0.59 -24.77 -7.55
C ASN A 40 -0.03 -23.39 -7.47
N ASP A 41 0.76 -22.37 -7.73
CA ASP A 41 0.24 -21.00 -7.84
C ASP A 41 -0.58 -20.87 -9.13
N PRO A 42 -1.70 -20.11 -9.09
CA PRO A 42 -2.41 -19.76 -10.30
C PRO A 42 -1.50 -18.99 -11.27
N PRO A 43 -1.70 -19.13 -12.60
CA PRO A 43 -0.94 -18.33 -13.55
C PRO A 43 -1.09 -16.83 -13.29
N ALA A 44 -0.02 -16.08 -13.56
CA ALA A 44 0.05 -14.65 -13.29
C ALA A 44 -1.10 -13.87 -13.96
N LYS A 45 -1.58 -14.31 -15.11
CA LYS A 45 -2.68 -13.66 -15.84
C LYS A 45 -4.00 -13.60 -15.07
N TYR A 46 -4.17 -14.48 -14.06
CA TYR A 46 -5.39 -14.52 -13.24
C TYR A 46 -5.26 -13.73 -11.94
N MET A 47 -4.05 -13.34 -11.55
CA MET A 47 -3.80 -12.76 -10.23
C MET A 47 -4.57 -11.47 -9.98
N LYS A 48 -4.62 -10.57 -10.95
CA LYS A 48 -5.35 -9.31 -10.81
C LYS A 48 -6.86 -9.55 -10.64
N THR A 49 -7.43 -10.44 -11.43
CA THR A 49 -8.85 -10.77 -11.36
C THR A 49 -9.18 -11.40 -10.00
N ILE A 50 -8.32 -12.27 -9.49
CA ILE A 50 -8.49 -12.89 -8.17
C ILE A 50 -8.44 -11.83 -7.07
N ALA A 51 -7.48 -10.92 -7.11
CA ALA A 51 -7.37 -9.84 -6.14
C ALA A 51 -8.61 -8.94 -6.16
N ASP A 52 -9.08 -8.57 -7.34
CA ASP A 52 -10.29 -7.76 -7.51
C ASP A 52 -11.54 -8.48 -6.99
N PHE A 53 -11.63 -9.78 -7.24
CA PHE A 53 -12.75 -10.60 -6.76
C PHE A 53 -12.86 -10.58 -5.23
N PHE A 54 -11.75 -10.64 -4.54
CA PHE A 54 -11.72 -10.60 -3.08
C PHE A 54 -11.67 -9.19 -2.50
N GLY A 55 -11.47 -8.17 -3.33
CA GLY A 55 -11.32 -6.80 -2.86
C GLY A 55 -10.05 -6.57 -2.06
N VAL A 56 -9.00 -7.32 -2.35
CA VAL A 56 -7.69 -7.19 -1.71
C VAL A 56 -6.66 -6.67 -2.72
N SER A 57 -5.55 -6.16 -2.21
CA SER A 57 -4.45 -5.74 -3.07
C SER A 57 -3.74 -6.95 -3.69
N LEU A 58 -3.14 -6.74 -4.87
CA LEU A 58 -2.32 -7.78 -5.51
C LEU A 58 -1.16 -8.18 -4.59
N ASN A 59 -0.57 -7.22 -3.91
CA ASN A 59 0.52 -7.48 -2.97
C ASN A 59 0.08 -8.40 -1.83
N TYR A 60 -1.11 -8.17 -1.26
CA TYR A 60 -1.65 -9.04 -0.22
C TYR A 60 -1.88 -10.46 -0.73
N LEU A 61 -2.44 -10.60 -1.93
CA LEU A 61 -2.68 -11.90 -2.52
C LEU A 61 -1.38 -12.69 -2.71
N MET A 62 -0.32 -12.03 -3.15
CA MET A 62 0.96 -12.67 -3.45
C MET A 62 1.81 -12.92 -2.21
N THR A 63 1.79 -12.03 -1.23
CA THR A 63 2.71 -12.08 -0.09
C THR A 63 2.04 -12.34 1.26
N GLY A 64 0.73 -12.12 1.35
CA GLY A 64 0.00 -12.19 2.60
C GLY A 64 0.15 -10.96 3.48
N GLN A 65 0.83 -9.95 2.99
CA GLN A 65 1.03 -8.69 3.70
C GLN A 65 0.50 -7.54 2.87
N GLU A 66 -0.20 -6.63 3.52
CA GLU A 66 -0.60 -5.43 2.83
C GLU A 66 0.62 -4.57 2.54
N ALA A 67 0.65 -3.98 1.34
CA ALA A 67 1.65 -2.97 1.04
C ALA A 67 1.52 -1.88 2.09
N PRO A 68 2.65 -1.29 2.56
CA PRO A 68 2.55 -0.15 3.47
C PRO A 68 1.62 0.87 2.82
N VAL A 69 0.53 1.19 3.53
CA VAL A 69 -0.44 2.17 3.08
C VAL A 69 0.34 3.45 2.84
N ARG A 70 0.44 3.87 1.59
CA ARG A 70 0.85 5.25 1.32
C ARG A 70 -0.15 6.10 2.07
N LYS A 71 0.31 6.78 3.11
CA LYS A 71 -0.53 7.74 3.82
C LYS A 71 -1.19 8.61 2.76
N THR A 72 -2.51 8.60 2.72
CA THR A 72 -3.26 9.51 1.85
C THR A 72 -2.72 10.91 2.12
N THR A 73 -2.20 11.56 1.09
CA THR A 73 -1.72 12.94 1.22
C THR A 73 -2.89 13.83 1.63
N THR A 74 -2.63 14.80 2.49
CA THR A 74 -3.61 15.83 2.81
C THR A 74 -3.75 16.80 1.64
N THR A 75 -4.82 17.60 1.64
CA THR A 75 -5.02 18.65 0.63
C THR A 75 -3.83 19.62 0.58
N GLU A 76 -3.27 19.94 1.74
CA GLU A 76 -2.11 20.82 1.88
C GLU A 76 -0.86 20.21 1.26
N GLU A 77 -0.67 18.92 1.46
CA GLU A 77 0.45 18.18 0.85
C GLU A 77 0.31 18.09 -0.67
N ASP A 78 -0.92 17.87 -1.17
CA ASP A 78 -1.20 17.85 -2.60
C ASP A 78 -0.89 19.18 -3.25
N GLU A 79 -1.27 20.29 -2.62
CA GLU A 79 -0.97 21.64 -3.06
C GLU A 79 0.54 21.88 -3.10
N LEU A 80 1.24 21.48 -2.04
CA LEU A 80 2.70 21.59 -1.96
C LEU A 80 3.39 20.83 -3.09
N LEU A 81 2.97 19.60 -3.35
CA LEU A 81 3.53 18.80 -4.43
C LEU A 81 3.29 19.42 -5.81
N GLU A 82 2.11 19.96 -6.03
CA GLU A 82 1.78 20.62 -7.29
C GLU A 82 2.65 21.85 -7.52
N LEU A 83 2.79 22.70 -6.51
CA LEU A 83 3.64 23.88 -6.56
C LEU A 83 5.11 23.50 -6.79
N PHE A 84 5.58 22.49 -6.10
CA PHE A 84 6.94 21.99 -6.22
C PHE A 84 7.23 21.47 -7.64
N ARG A 85 6.30 20.70 -8.21
CA ARG A 85 6.44 20.17 -9.57
C ARG A 85 6.46 21.26 -10.63
N SER A 86 5.87 22.41 -10.34
CA SER A 86 5.83 23.57 -11.26
C SER A 86 7.14 24.35 -11.29
N LEU A 87 8.05 24.09 -10.35
CA LEU A 87 9.34 24.79 -10.29
C LEU A 87 10.33 24.21 -11.31
N PRO A 88 11.21 25.06 -11.90
CA PRO A 88 12.36 24.58 -12.66
C PRO A 88 13.30 23.73 -11.78
N GLU A 89 14.03 22.79 -12.37
CA GLU A 89 14.91 21.87 -11.62
C GLU A 89 15.88 22.58 -10.65
N PRO A 90 16.62 23.64 -11.05
CA PRO A 90 17.50 24.34 -10.10
C PRO A 90 16.76 24.92 -8.91
N LYS A 91 15.54 25.43 -9.13
CA LYS A 91 14.71 26.03 -8.08
C LYS A 91 14.14 25.01 -7.11
N LYS A 92 13.94 23.78 -7.56
CA LYS A 92 13.51 22.69 -6.68
C LYS A 92 14.52 22.43 -5.57
N TYR A 93 15.83 22.40 -5.91
CA TYR A 93 16.88 22.22 -4.94
C TYR A 93 16.99 23.37 -3.95
N GLU A 94 16.85 24.61 -4.44
CA GLU A 94 16.83 25.80 -3.59
C GLU A 94 15.67 25.74 -2.59
N PHE A 95 14.50 25.38 -3.06
CA PHE A 95 13.31 25.26 -2.21
C PHE A 95 13.47 24.19 -1.14
N ILE A 96 14.02 23.01 -1.49
CA ILE A 96 14.29 21.96 -0.53
C ILE A 96 15.25 22.44 0.55
N GLY A 97 16.29 23.18 0.17
CA GLY A 97 17.24 23.77 1.11
C GLY A 97 16.58 24.75 2.06
N GLU A 98 15.74 25.63 1.54
CA GLU A 98 14.98 26.59 2.36
C GLU A 98 14.04 25.88 3.33
N LEU A 99 13.33 24.87 2.87
CA LEU A 99 12.41 24.09 3.69
C LEU A 99 13.15 23.36 4.82
N LYS A 100 14.31 22.77 4.50
CA LYS A 100 15.16 22.11 5.51
C LYS A 100 15.64 23.12 6.56
N GLY A 101 16.05 24.31 6.14
CA GLY A 101 16.45 25.38 7.04
C GLY A 101 15.32 25.85 7.94
N PHE A 102 14.15 26.01 7.38
CA PHE A 102 12.96 26.40 8.13
C PHE A 102 12.60 25.32 9.18
N LEU A 103 12.62 24.05 8.77
CA LEU A 103 12.32 22.95 9.69
C LEU A 103 13.34 22.85 10.81
N LYS A 104 14.61 23.05 10.51
CA LYS A 104 15.68 23.05 11.51
C LYS A 104 15.48 24.16 12.54
N ALA A 105 15.20 25.38 12.08
CA ALA A 105 14.94 26.53 12.95
C ALA A 105 13.72 26.27 13.86
N TYR A 106 12.66 25.72 13.29
CA TYR A 106 11.46 25.38 14.04
C TYR A 106 11.74 24.33 15.11
N THR A 107 12.48 23.27 14.77
CA THR A 107 12.81 22.18 15.69
C THR A 107 13.69 22.70 16.85
N GLU A 108 14.67 23.54 16.57
CA GLU A 108 15.53 24.16 17.59
C GLU A 108 14.73 25.07 18.51
N SER A 109 13.78 25.84 17.95
CA SER A 109 12.88 26.70 18.72
C SER A 109 12.01 25.89 19.67
N GLN A 110 11.44 24.78 19.22
CA GLN A 110 10.63 23.91 20.06
C GLN A 110 11.44 23.26 21.19
N LYS A 111 12.66 22.86 20.88
CA LYS A 111 13.57 22.30 21.88
C LYS A 111 13.89 23.31 22.97
N TYR A 112 14.12 24.54 22.60
CA TYR A 112 14.38 25.64 23.54
C TYR A 112 13.20 25.89 24.48
N LEU A 113 11.98 25.91 23.93
CA LEU A 113 10.76 26.06 24.71
C LEU A 113 10.53 24.90 25.68
N ASP A 114 10.84 23.68 25.27
CA ASP A 114 10.73 22.50 26.13
C ASP A 114 11.75 22.56 27.28
N ASP A 115 12.95 23.01 27.01
CA ASP A 115 13.98 23.21 28.07
C ASP A 115 13.56 24.30 29.07
N GLU A 116 12.95 25.39 28.60
CA GLU A 116 12.39 26.43 29.49
C GLU A 116 11.29 25.90 30.40
N LYS A 117 10.39 25.05 29.85
CA LYS A 117 9.33 24.42 30.66
C LYS A 117 9.91 23.52 31.74
N ARG A 118 11.03 22.84 31.48
CA ARG A 118 11.71 22.02 32.49
C ARG A 118 12.32 22.85 33.62
N LEU A 119 12.76 24.05 33.33
CA LEU A 119 13.40 24.95 34.30
C LEU A 119 12.41 25.77 35.11
N SER A 120 11.17 25.88 34.68
CA SER A 120 10.13 26.70 35.33
C SER A 120 9.23 25.94 36.33
N VAL A 121 9.73 24.86 36.90
CA VAL A 121 9.03 24.10 37.95
C VAL A 121 9.18 24.80 39.30
#